data_f7efa7b156378f5d8163a58a77ddf43c
#
_entry.id   f7efa7b156378f5d8163a58a77ddf43c
#
_cell.length_a   1.000
_cell.length_b   1.000
_cell.length_c   1.000
_cell.angle_alpha   90.00
_cell.angle_beta   90.00
_cell.angle_gamma   90.00
#
_symmetry.space_group_name_H-M   'P 1'
#
loop_
_entity.id
_entity.type
_entity.pdbx_description
1 polymer ?
#
loop_
_entity_poly.entity_id
_entity_poly.type
_entity_poly.pdbx_seq_one_letter_code
_entity_poly.pdbx_strand_id
1 'polypeptide(L)'
;MVVLDGVGDKSLNNKMYRFPSHLFTVLLFYLAGYFELLAQDRALSKQPQDIKVMSFNIRLGVAKDGENRWDLRKELVVKTIREYTPDLLGLQEVFPMQEEYLRENFPGYVYYGRSRLVDPNDGEACSVMFRKDRFDAIEKSTFWLSETPDKPGSKSWDSSLPRIANIVRLQDKQAEGKKLVLINTHFDHRGKVAREEAAKIIKNRVSTLEKGVGVVITGDFNSAEGSKPYQFLVGVNLIDTFRLAHPTRTEEESTLTAWKGRLIGNRIDWVLCSPKFRVLSAKIDRTHDQGRYPSDHYPVTATLNYQ
;
A
#
# COMPACT_ATOMS: atom_id res chain seq x y z
N MET A 1 47.58 3.12 89.08
CA MET A 1 47.25 1.69 89.30
C MET A 1 46.36 1.30 88.11
N VAL A 2 46.79 0.36 87.41
CA VAL A 2 46.45 -0.59 86.42
C VAL A 2 46.96 -0.23 85.04
N VAL A 3 47.90 -1.01 84.63
CA VAL A 3 48.50 -1.32 83.33
C VAL A 3 47.43 -2.01 82.44
N LEU A 4 47.42 -1.73 81.19
CA LEU A 4 47.07 -2.75 80.16
C LEU A 4 47.76 -2.47 78.83
N ASP A 5 48.41 -3.52 78.48
CA ASP A 5 49.24 -3.79 77.30
C ASP A 5 48.53 -3.65 75.96
N GLY A 6 49.34 -3.39 75.05
CA GLY A 6 49.53 -3.62 73.65
C GLY A 6 48.57 -4.56 72.89
N VAL A 7 48.18 -4.17 71.70
CA VAL A 7 47.75 -5.06 70.62
C VAL A 7 48.26 -4.59 69.31
N GLY A 8 48.88 -5.50 68.67
CA GLY A 8 49.67 -5.50 67.44
C GLY A 8 49.05 -4.93 66.20
N ASP A 9 49.94 -4.41 65.45
CA ASP A 9 49.86 -4.03 64.05
C ASP A 9 49.57 -5.26 63.18
N LYS A 10 48.39 -5.29 62.50
CA LYS A 10 48.07 -6.21 61.42
C LYS A 10 48.26 -5.51 60.09
N SER A 11 49.45 -5.71 59.51
CA SER A 11 49.74 -5.38 58.12
C SER A 11 48.74 -6.06 57.19
N LEU A 12 47.84 -5.30 56.54
CA LEU A 12 47.03 -5.73 55.46
C LEU A 12 47.90 -5.92 54.21
N ASN A 13 48.22 -7.15 53.89
CA ASN A 13 48.86 -7.58 52.65
C ASN A 13 47.90 -7.33 51.47
N ASN A 14 47.97 -6.18 50.79
CA ASN A 14 47.31 -5.89 49.54
C ASN A 14 48.01 -6.70 48.41
N LYS A 15 47.53 -7.93 48.18
CA LYS A 15 47.84 -8.65 46.94
C LYS A 15 47.15 -7.97 45.79
N MET A 16 47.83 -7.05 45.10
CA MET A 16 47.44 -6.58 43.78
C MET A 16 47.49 -7.74 42.78
N TYR A 17 46.34 -8.24 42.40
CA TYR A 17 46.23 -9.17 41.27
C TYR A 17 46.51 -8.41 39.99
N ARG A 18 47.72 -8.60 39.42
CA ARG A 18 48.03 -8.15 38.06
C ARG A 18 47.34 -9.09 37.08
N PHE A 19 46.23 -8.63 36.49
CA PHE A 19 45.62 -9.28 35.33
C PHE A 19 46.58 -9.21 34.16
N PRO A 20 46.80 -10.32 33.43
CA PRO A 20 47.70 -10.33 32.29
C PRO A 20 47.13 -9.42 31.18
N SER A 21 47.93 -8.48 30.67
CA SER A 21 47.57 -7.46 29.67
C SER A 21 46.94 -8.06 28.40
N HIS A 22 47.28 -9.30 28.06
CA HIS A 22 46.75 -10.01 26.86
C HIS A 22 45.25 -10.36 26.99
N LEU A 23 44.73 -10.58 28.20
CA LEU A 23 43.28 -10.80 28.42
C LEU A 23 42.46 -9.54 28.15
N PHE A 24 43.02 -8.38 28.47
CA PHE A 24 42.36 -7.08 28.20
C PHE A 24 42.32 -6.76 26.72
N THR A 25 43.40 -7.11 25.97
CA THR A 25 43.47 -6.90 24.53
C THR A 25 42.49 -7.83 23.79
N VAL A 26 42.40 -9.10 24.18
CA VAL A 26 41.48 -10.07 23.58
C VAL A 26 40.00 -9.64 23.83
N LEU A 27 39.68 -9.16 25.03
CA LEU A 27 38.31 -8.67 25.37
C LEU A 27 37.94 -7.45 24.54
N LEU A 28 38.89 -6.53 24.29
CA LEU A 28 38.66 -5.36 23.42
C LEU A 28 38.39 -5.74 21.96
N PHE A 29 39.05 -6.75 21.44
CA PHE A 29 38.79 -7.26 20.07
C PHE A 29 37.43 -7.95 19.98
N TYR A 30 37.00 -8.71 21.00
CA TYR A 30 35.66 -9.30 21.04
C TYR A 30 34.56 -8.25 21.15
N LEU A 31 34.77 -7.21 21.96
CA LEU A 31 33.82 -6.10 22.08
C LEU A 31 33.75 -5.28 20.77
N ALA A 32 34.88 -5.00 20.13
CA ALA A 32 34.90 -4.30 18.84
C ALA A 32 34.17 -5.11 17.76
N GLY A 33 34.45 -6.41 17.65
CA GLY A 33 33.74 -7.30 16.71
C GLY A 33 32.23 -7.41 16.99
N TYR A 34 31.84 -7.43 18.29
CA TYR A 34 30.43 -7.42 18.67
C TYR A 34 29.74 -6.10 18.32
N PHE A 35 30.41 -4.96 18.54
CA PHE A 35 29.88 -3.64 18.12
C PHE A 35 29.79 -3.49 16.59
N GLU A 36 30.75 -4.03 15.83
CA GLU A 36 30.68 -4.07 14.37
C GLU A 36 29.51 -4.95 13.88
N LEU A 37 29.31 -6.12 14.52
CA LEU A 37 28.18 -7.01 14.22
C LEU A 37 26.84 -6.33 14.50
N LEU A 38 26.72 -5.66 15.64
CA LEU A 38 25.52 -4.87 16.00
C LEU A 38 25.32 -3.66 15.07
N ALA A 39 26.40 -3.04 14.59
CA ALA A 39 26.32 -1.95 13.63
C ALA A 39 25.91 -2.45 12.24
N GLN A 40 26.40 -3.63 11.81
CA GLN A 40 25.97 -4.31 10.60
C GLN A 40 24.51 -4.76 10.66
N ASP A 41 24.06 -5.36 11.77
CA ASP A 41 22.65 -5.71 11.98
C ASP A 41 21.75 -4.47 11.96
N ARG A 42 22.21 -3.37 12.56
CA ARG A 42 21.50 -2.09 12.55
C ARG A 42 21.48 -1.44 11.16
N ALA A 43 22.53 -1.61 10.35
CA ALA A 43 22.59 -1.15 8.99
C ALA A 43 21.73 -2.01 8.04
N LEU A 44 21.67 -3.34 8.24
CA LEU A 44 20.79 -4.26 7.53
C LEU A 44 19.31 -4.03 7.88
N SER A 45 18.99 -3.68 9.14
CA SER A 45 17.64 -3.32 9.58
C SER A 45 17.18 -1.94 9.09
N LYS A 46 18.11 -1.11 8.56
CA LYS A 46 17.83 0.24 8.03
C LYS A 46 17.55 0.29 6.52
N GLN A 47 17.67 -0.82 5.80
CA GLN A 47 17.23 -0.83 4.40
C GLN A 47 15.71 -0.69 4.36
N PRO A 48 15.18 0.29 3.63
CA PRO A 48 13.73 0.44 3.49
C PRO A 48 13.15 -0.87 2.97
N GLN A 49 12.25 -1.47 3.75
CA GLN A 49 11.58 -2.69 3.32
C GLN A 49 10.75 -2.40 2.07
N ASP A 50 10.69 -3.37 1.17
CA ASP A 50 9.86 -3.29 -0.01
C ASP A 50 8.41 -2.99 0.36
N ILE A 51 7.74 -2.17 -0.45
CA ILE A 51 6.34 -1.79 -0.27
C ILE A 51 5.49 -2.66 -1.19
N LYS A 52 4.64 -3.48 -0.62
CA LYS A 52 3.68 -4.31 -1.36
C LYS A 52 2.38 -3.54 -1.56
N VAL A 53 2.03 -3.32 -2.81
CA VAL A 53 0.83 -2.56 -3.21
C VAL A 53 -0.15 -3.50 -3.92
N MET A 54 -1.43 -3.37 -3.61
CA MET A 54 -2.51 -4.07 -4.31
C MET A 54 -3.62 -3.09 -4.71
N SER A 55 -4.10 -3.18 -5.95
CA SER A 55 -5.36 -2.60 -6.40
C SER A 55 -6.35 -3.73 -6.62
N PHE A 56 -7.54 -3.63 -6.04
CA PHE A 56 -8.52 -4.69 -6.13
C PHE A 56 -9.96 -4.16 -6.17
N ASN A 57 -10.60 -4.20 -7.32
CA ASN A 57 -12.05 -4.07 -7.42
C ASN A 57 -12.68 -5.35 -6.85
N ILE A 58 -13.33 -5.25 -5.68
CA ILE A 58 -13.90 -6.40 -4.97
C ILE A 58 -15.34 -6.70 -5.37
N ARG A 59 -15.84 -6.08 -6.40
CA ARG A 59 -17.23 -6.18 -6.87
C ARG A 59 -18.26 -5.80 -5.80
N LEU A 60 -19.19 -5.01 -6.18
CA LEU A 60 -20.30 -4.49 -5.40
C LEU A 60 -21.02 -5.57 -4.57
N GLY A 61 -21.05 -5.42 -3.24
CA GLY A 61 -21.60 -6.42 -2.34
C GLY A 61 -23.10 -6.63 -2.45
N VAL A 62 -23.82 -5.63 -2.98
CA VAL A 62 -25.28 -5.68 -3.19
C VAL A 62 -25.67 -6.13 -4.59
N ALA A 63 -24.70 -6.47 -5.45
CA ALA A 63 -24.95 -6.94 -6.81
C ALA A 63 -25.66 -8.29 -6.79
N LYS A 64 -26.63 -8.45 -7.71
CA LYS A 64 -27.40 -9.71 -7.87
C LYS A 64 -26.63 -10.70 -8.75
N ASP A 65 -25.45 -11.10 -8.32
CA ASP A 65 -24.51 -11.93 -9.09
C ASP A 65 -24.75 -13.45 -8.88
N GLY A 66 -25.91 -13.86 -8.36
CA GLY A 66 -26.27 -15.28 -8.17
C GLY A 66 -25.25 -16.03 -7.31
N GLU A 67 -24.61 -17.05 -7.89
CA GLU A 67 -23.58 -17.85 -7.20
C GLU A 67 -22.29 -17.06 -6.89
N ASN A 68 -22.11 -15.88 -7.46
CA ASN A 68 -20.97 -15.00 -7.22
C ASN A 68 -21.32 -13.85 -6.26
N ARG A 69 -22.50 -13.88 -5.61
CA ARG A 69 -22.89 -12.87 -4.62
C ARG A 69 -21.89 -12.79 -3.46
N TRP A 70 -21.81 -11.65 -2.81
CA TRP A 70 -20.82 -11.34 -1.77
C TRP A 70 -20.70 -12.42 -0.70
N ASP A 71 -21.80 -12.89 -0.14
CA ASP A 71 -21.80 -13.86 0.96
C ASP A 71 -21.08 -15.17 0.63
N LEU A 72 -21.03 -15.56 -0.65
CA LEU A 72 -20.41 -16.80 -1.10
C LEU A 72 -18.94 -16.64 -1.51
N ARG A 73 -18.43 -15.40 -1.62
CA ARG A 73 -17.04 -15.13 -2.05
C ARG A 73 -16.23 -14.25 -1.09
N LYS A 74 -16.85 -13.71 -0.05
CA LYS A 74 -16.17 -12.82 0.92
C LYS A 74 -14.93 -13.43 1.55
N GLU A 75 -14.98 -14.75 1.89
CA GLU A 75 -13.84 -15.47 2.42
C GLU A 75 -12.69 -15.56 1.41
N LEU A 76 -13.01 -15.74 0.13
CA LEU A 76 -12.00 -15.79 -0.91
C LEU A 76 -11.36 -14.42 -1.16
N VAL A 77 -12.12 -13.32 -1.03
CA VAL A 77 -11.57 -11.96 -1.05
C VAL A 77 -10.57 -11.77 0.11
N VAL A 78 -10.94 -12.16 1.32
CA VAL A 78 -10.07 -12.07 2.50
C VAL A 78 -8.83 -12.96 2.32
N LYS A 79 -8.98 -14.19 1.85
CA LYS A 79 -7.87 -15.10 1.55
C LYS A 79 -6.89 -14.48 0.55
N THR A 80 -7.39 -13.95 -0.56
CA THR A 80 -6.58 -13.31 -1.60
C THR A 80 -5.74 -12.14 -1.04
N ILE A 81 -6.35 -11.28 -0.23
CA ILE A 81 -5.65 -10.16 0.40
C ILE A 81 -4.60 -10.67 1.41
N ARG A 82 -4.95 -11.68 2.23
CA ARG A 82 -4.03 -12.27 3.22
C ARG A 82 -2.82 -12.95 2.60
N GLU A 83 -3.00 -13.65 1.50
CA GLU A 83 -1.90 -14.36 0.80
C GLU A 83 -0.88 -13.38 0.24
N TYR A 84 -1.31 -12.25 -0.29
CA TYR A 84 -0.39 -11.23 -0.77
C TYR A 84 0.19 -10.36 0.36
N THR A 85 -0.56 -10.14 1.45
CA THR A 85 -0.16 -9.25 2.57
C THR A 85 0.28 -7.86 2.12
N PRO A 86 -0.59 -7.06 1.46
CA PRO A 86 -0.20 -5.75 0.96
C PRO A 86 0.11 -4.79 2.11
N ASP A 87 1.10 -3.92 1.94
CA ASP A 87 1.33 -2.78 2.84
C ASP A 87 0.35 -1.64 2.56
N LEU A 88 0.01 -1.48 1.27
CA LEU A 88 -0.93 -0.49 0.74
C LEU A 88 -1.96 -1.21 -0.15
N LEU A 89 -3.24 -0.97 0.09
CA LEU A 89 -4.33 -1.61 -0.63
C LEU A 89 -5.36 -0.55 -1.05
N GLY A 90 -5.64 -0.46 -2.34
CA GLY A 90 -6.76 0.29 -2.91
C GLY A 90 -7.88 -0.66 -3.30
N LEU A 91 -9.08 -0.42 -2.77
CA LEU A 91 -10.28 -1.21 -3.02
C LEU A 91 -11.30 -0.39 -3.78
N GLN A 92 -11.98 -0.98 -4.75
CA GLN A 92 -13.07 -0.35 -5.49
C GLN A 92 -14.35 -1.16 -5.29
N GLU A 93 -15.49 -0.51 -5.48
CA GLU A 93 -16.85 -1.05 -5.30
C GLU A 93 -17.19 -1.49 -3.87
N VAL A 94 -16.56 -0.87 -2.87
CA VAL A 94 -16.79 -1.24 -1.47
C VAL A 94 -18.08 -0.64 -0.94
N PHE A 95 -18.99 -1.49 -0.51
CA PHE A 95 -20.22 -1.13 0.21
C PHE A 95 -20.03 -1.22 1.74
N PRO A 96 -20.85 -0.55 2.55
CA PRO A 96 -20.71 -0.52 4.01
C PRO A 96 -20.57 -1.91 4.66
N MET A 97 -21.39 -2.90 4.24
CA MET A 97 -21.30 -4.25 4.78
C MET A 97 -20.01 -4.98 4.38
N GLN A 98 -19.40 -4.62 3.24
CA GLN A 98 -18.09 -5.14 2.85
C GLN A 98 -16.97 -4.49 3.65
N GLU A 99 -17.08 -3.19 3.90
CA GLU A 99 -16.15 -2.46 4.76
C GLU A 99 -16.11 -3.05 6.17
N GLU A 100 -17.27 -3.25 6.80
CA GLU A 100 -17.38 -3.85 8.13
C GLU A 100 -16.66 -5.20 8.17
N TYR A 101 -16.98 -6.08 7.24
CA TYR A 101 -16.35 -7.39 7.14
C TYR A 101 -14.84 -7.33 6.95
N LEU A 102 -14.34 -6.38 6.13
CA LEU A 102 -12.91 -6.20 5.95
C LEU A 102 -12.23 -5.66 7.19
N ARG A 103 -12.84 -4.71 7.92
CA ARG A 103 -12.30 -4.18 9.18
C ARG A 103 -12.14 -5.27 10.24
N GLU A 104 -13.13 -6.16 10.37
CA GLU A 104 -13.07 -7.30 11.29
C GLU A 104 -11.95 -8.28 10.94
N ASN A 105 -11.76 -8.54 9.65
CA ASN A 105 -10.78 -9.51 9.17
C ASN A 105 -9.35 -8.98 9.08
N PHE A 106 -9.16 -7.64 9.08
CA PHE A 106 -7.87 -6.97 8.97
C PHE A 106 -7.63 -5.94 10.09
N PRO A 107 -7.63 -6.35 11.38
CA PRO A 107 -7.45 -5.44 12.52
C PRO A 107 -6.06 -4.76 12.53
N GLY A 108 -5.09 -5.29 11.77
CA GLY A 108 -3.75 -4.72 11.59
C GLY A 108 -3.69 -3.56 10.60
N TYR A 109 -4.81 -3.21 9.94
CA TYR A 109 -4.86 -2.14 8.96
C TYR A 109 -5.65 -0.93 9.47
N VAL A 110 -5.26 0.24 8.98
CA VAL A 110 -6.11 1.44 9.03
C VAL A 110 -6.91 1.47 7.74
N TYR A 111 -8.20 1.71 7.87
CA TYR A 111 -9.12 1.85 6.76
C TYR A 111 -9.56 3.30 6.61
N TYR A 112 -9.58 3.80 5.38
CA TYR A 112 -10.19 5.06 5.02
C TYR A 112 -11.00 4.88 3.73
N GLY A 113 -12.29 5.11 3.81
CA GLY A 113 -13.20 5.09 2.68
C GLY A 113 -14.31 6.10 2.91
N ARG A 114 -14.68 6.82 1.85
CA ARG A 114 -15.85 7.67 1.80
C ARG A 114 -16.68 7.27 0.57
N SER A 115 -18.00 7.21 0.75
CA SER A 115 -18.90 7.00 -0.37
C SER A 115 -18.79 8.13 -1.40
N ARG A 116 -19.03 7.78 -2.66
CA ARG A 116 -19.16 8.74 -3.76
C ARG A 116 -20.40 9.61 -3.70
N LEU A 117 -21.38 9.24 -2.88
CA LEU A 117 -22.65 9.98 -2.71
C LEU A 117 -22.48 11.16 -1.74
N VAL A 118 -23.57 11.94 -1.57
CA VAL A 118 -23.59 13.03 -0.61
C VAL A 118 -23.46 12.50 0.82
N ASP A 119 -24.24 11.46 1.15
CA ASP A 119 -24.05 10.72 2.41
C ASP A 119 -22.75 9.92 2.37
N PRO A 120 -21.82 10.18 3.29
CA PRO A 120 -20.54 9.50 3.32
C PRO A 120 -20.63 8.01 3.71
N ASN A 121 -21.75 7.59 4.29
CA ASN A 121 -21.96 6.25 4.84
C ASN A 121 -22.86 5.38 3.96
N ASP A 122 -23.37 5.91 2.85
CA ASP A 122 -24.25 5.17 1.94
C ASP A 122 -23.59 4.99 0.57
N GLY A 123 -23.83 3.83 -0.04
CA GLY A 123 -23.37 3.53 -1.38
C GLY A 123 -21.92 3.07 -1.48
N GLU A 124 -21.37 3.21 -2.65
CA GLU A 124 -20.06 2.69 -3.04
C GLU A 124 -18.92 3.65 -2.67
N ALA A 125 -17.85 3.08 -2.14
CA ALA A 125 -16.60 3.77 -1.84
C ALA A 125 -15.41 3.22 -2.68
N CYS A 126 -14.40 4.08 -2.88
CA CYS A 126 -13.07 3.70 -3.36
C CYS A 126 -12.11 3.70 -2.16
N SER A 127 -12.12 2.64 -1.37
CA SER A 127 -11.47 2.65 -0.07
C SER A 127 -9.97 2.36 -0.15
N VAL A 128 -9.21 2.86 0.81
CA VAL A 128 -7.81 2.53 1.01
C VAL A 128 -7.61 1.83 2.35
N MET A 129 -6.72 0.86 2.38
CA MET A 129 -6.23 0.23 3.58
C MET A 129 -4.70 0.28 3.59
N PHE A 130 -4.10 0.49 4.75
CA PHE A 130 -2.65 0.48 4.91
C PHE A 130 -2.28 -0.09 6.28
N ARG A 131 -1.13 -0.75 6.36
CA ARG A 131 -0.64 -1.38 7.59
C ARG A 131 -0.36 -0.32 8.64
N LYS A 132 -1.00 -0.42 9.81
CA LYS A 132 -0.84 0.51 10.93
C LYS A 132 0.51 0.37 11.66
N ASP A 133 1.17 -0.77 11.56
CA ASP A 133 2.49 -0.98 12.13
C ASP A 133 3.60 -0.34 11.27
N ARG A 134 3.32 -0.04 10.01
CA ARG A 134 4.26 0.57 9.07
C ARG A 134 3.99 2.04 8.81
N PHE A 135 2.75 2.45 8.67
CA PHE A 135 2.41 3.80 8.22
C PHE A 135 1.61 4.58 9.25
N ASP A 136 1.95 5.86 9.38
CA ASP A 136 1.13 6.86 10.06
C ASP A 136 0.43 7.75 9.03
N ALA A 137 -0.89 7.93 9.16
CA ALA A 137 -1.63 8.82 8.30
C ALA A 137 -1.46 10.28 8.76
N ILE A 138 -0.93 11.12 7.86
CA ILE A 138 -0.77 12.57 8.09
C ILE A 138 -2.06 13.29 7.73
N GLU A 139 -2.69 12.89 6.61
CA GLU A 139 -3.88 13.51 6.05
C GLU A 139 -4.71 12.49 5.29
N LYS A 140 -6.03 12.65 5.34
CA LYS A 140 -7.00 11.84 4.58
C LYS A 140 -8.01 12.79 3.96
N SER A 141 -8.26 12.66 2.68
CA SER A 141 -9.25 13.47 1.97
C SER A 141 -9.87 12.73 0.81
N THR A 142 -11.01 13.23 0.35
CA THR A 142 -11.75 12.71 -0.80
C THR A 142 -12.07 13.88 -1.72
N PHE A 143 -11.96 13.67 -3.01
CA PHE A 143 -12.43 14.63 -4.01
C PHE A 143 -13.21 13.94 -5.12
N TRP A 144 -14.15 14.67 -5.72
CA TRP A 144 -14.99 14.17 -6.80
C TRP A 144 -14.33 14.41 -8.15
N LEU A 145 -14.48 13.44 -9.04
CA LEU A 145 -13.99 13.51 -10.41
C LEU A 145 -15.03 14.24 -11.26
N SER A 146 -15.16 15.53 -11.02
CA SER A 146 -16.12 16.44 -11.63
C SER A 146 -15.55 17.85 -11.76
N GLU A 147 -16.27 18.76 -12.41
CA GLU A 147 -15.93 20.19 -12.47
C GLU A 147 -15.97 20.89 -11.10
N THR A 148 -16.59 20.26 -10.12
CA THR A 148 -16.66 20.73 -8.74
C THR A 148 -16.11 19.67 -7.77
N PRO A 149 -14.78 19.46 -7.72
CA PRO A 149 -14.17 18.36 -7.00
C PRO A 149 -14.44 18.35 -5.49
N ASP A 150 -14.69 19.49 -4.89
CA ASP A 150 -14.93 19.63 -3.45
C ASP A 150 -16.42 19.52 -3.07
N LYS A 151 -17.32 19.33 -4.06
CA LYS A 151 -18.75 19.19 -3.84
C LYS A 151 -19.16 17.71 -3.73
N PRO A 152 -19.58 17.22 -2.56
CA PRO A 152 -20.04 15.85 -2.39
C PRO A 152 -21.16 15.45 -3.35
N GLY A 153 -21.06 14.26 -3.93
CA GLY A 153 -22.03 13.72 -4.89
C GLY A 153 -22.02 14.38 -6.27
N SER A 154 -21.07 15.28 -6.54
CA SER A 154 -21.02 15.97 -7.84
C SER A 154 -20.69 15.02 -8.99
N LYS A 155 -21.25 15.37 -10.15
CA LYS A 155 -21.12 14.62 -11.39
C LYS A 155 -21.06 15.62 -12.57
N SER A 156 -20.16 15.40 -13.50
CA SER A 156 -19.98 16.27 -14.66
C SER A 156 -19.78 15.45 -15.94
N TRP A 157 -19.81 16.16 -17.08
CA TRP A 157 -19.66 15.59 -18.42
C TRP A 157 -20.68 14.47 -18.68
N ASP A 158 -20.24 13.41 -19.33
CA ASP A 158 -21.04 12.22 -19.65
C ASP A 158 -20.97 11.14 -18.55
N SER A 159 -20.51 11.48 -17.34
CA SER A 159 -20.42 10.53 -16.23
C SER A 159 -21.79 9.94 -15.88
N SER A 160 -21.88 8.63 -15.82
CA SER A 160 -23.14 7.94 -15.44
C SER A 160 -23.42 8.05 -13.93
N LEU A 161 -22.38 8.10 -13.11
CA LEU A 161 -22.45 8.12 -11.64
C LEU A 161 -21.42 9.12 -11.09
N PRO A 162 -21.63 9.68 -9.88
CA PRO A 162 -20.55 10.36 -9.19
C PRO A 162 -19.35 9.44 -9.03
N ARG A 163 -18.14 9.95 -9.28
CA ARG A 163 -16.88 9.22 -9.12
C ARG A 163 -15.94 10.02 -8.25
N ILE A 164 -15.14 9.32 -7.48
CA ILE A 164 -14.25 9.91 -6.48
C ILE A 164 -12.85 9.35 -6.58
N ALA A 165 -11.91 10.07 -5.96
CA ALA A 165 -10.64 9.53 -5.53
C ALA A 165 -10.45 9.80 -4.04
N ASN A 166 -10.11 8.75 -3.30
CA ASN A 166 -9.67 8.85 -1.92
C ASN A 166 -8.14 8.97 -1.89
N ILE A 167 -7.65 9.94 -1.13
CA ILE A 167 -6.23 10.24 -1.01
C ILE A 167 -5.81 10.19 0.45
N VAL A 168 -4.70 9.53 0.73
CA VAL A 168 -4.09 9.46 2.06
C VAL A 168 -2.61 9.81 1.95
N ARG A 169 -2.17 10.79 2.75
CA ARG A 169 -0.75 11.11 2.94
C ARG A 169 -0.22 10.29 4.10
N LEU A 170 0.83 9.54 3.86
CA LEU A 170 1.40 8.58 4.78
C LEU A 170 2.86 8.92 5.09
N GLN A 171 3.27 8.65 6.31
CA GLN A 171 4.66 8.61 6.73
C GLN A 171 5.06 7.16 6.97
N ASP A 172 6.10 6.68 6.30
CA ASP A 172 6.61 5.32 6.45
C ASP A 172 7.59 5.25 7.62
N LYS A 173 7.20 4.57 8.69
CA LYS A 173 8.01 4.37 9.92
C LYS A 173 9.23 3.47 9.68
N GLN A 174 9.19 2.66 8.65
CA GLN A 174 10.28 1.73 8.28
C GLN A 174 11.25 2.32 7.27
N ALA A 175 11.02 3.54 6.79
CA ALA A 175 11.82 4.22 5.79
C ALA A 175 12.26 5.62 6.26
N GLU A 176 12.75 5.76 7.49
CA GLU A 176 13.26 7.02 8.07
C GLU A 176 12.25 8.17 7.97
N GLY A 177 10.96 7.86 8.04
CA GLY A 177 9.90 8.85 7.96
C GLY A 177 9.65 9.39 6.55
N LYS A 178 10.12 8.73 5.49
CA LYS A 178 9.76 9.08 4.11
C LYS A 178 8.26 9.19 3.94
N LYS A 179 7.84 10.19 3.19
CA LYS A 179 6.41 10.47 2.96
C LYS A 179 5.99 9.94 1.59
N LEU A 180 4.79 9.41 1.53
CA LEU A 180 4.14 9.03 0.30
C LEU A 180 2.65 9.42 0.30
N VAL A 181 2.07 9.50 -0.89
CA VAL A 181 0.64 9.68 -1.11
C VAL A 181 0.10 8.45 -1.80
N LEU A 182 -0.93 7.83 -1.21
CA LEU A 182 -1.73 6.80 -1.84
C LEU A 182 -3.04 7.43 -2.33
N ILE A 183 -3.33 7.27 -3.62
CA ILE A 183 -4.59 7.67 -4.26
C ILE A 183 -5.27 6.40 -4.74
N ASN A 184 -6.57 6.25 -4.42
CA ASN A 184 -7.38 5.16 -4.94
C ASN A 184 -8.64 5.69 -5.60
N THR A 185 -9.00 5.17 -6.77
CA THR A 185 -10.09 5.68 -7.58
C THR A 185 -10.83 4.57 -8.34
N HIS A 186 -12.05 4.91 -8.80
CA HIS A 186 -12.81 4.10 -9.75
C HIS A 186 -13.46 5.03 -10.77
N PHE A 187 -12.99 4.97 -12.02
CA PHE A 187 -13.47 5.84 -13.10
C PHE A 187 -14.85 5.41 -13.59
N ASP A 188 -15.52 6.32 -14.32
CA ASP A 188 -16.85 6.01 -14.83
C ASP A 188 -16.82 4.93 -15.92
N HIS A 189 -17.72 3.95 -15.80
CA HIS A 189 -17.76 2.80 -16.71
C HIS A 189 -18.41 3.12 -18.07
N ARG A 190 -19.11 4.24 -18.22
CA ARG A 190 -19.79 4.65 -19.47
C ARG A 190 -19.16 5.90 -20.09
N GLY A 191 -19.03 6.96 -19.29
CA GLY A 191 -18.62 8.27 -19.74
C GLY A 191 -17.18 8.33 -20.24
N LYS A 192 -16.99 8.44 -21.55
CA LYS A 192 -15.64 8.55 -22.13
C LYS A 192 -14.98 9.87 -21.78
N VAL A 193 -15.71 10.99 -21.93
CA VAL A 193 -15.20 12.32 -21.58
C VAL A 193 -14.93 12.40 -20.08
N ALA A 194 -15.84 11.88 -19.26
CA ALA A 194 -15.67 11.84 -17.82
C ALA A 194 -14.38 11.10 -17.39
N ARG A 195 -14.00 9.98 -18.06
CA ARG A 195 -12.73 9.30 -17.77
C ARG A 195 -11.51 10.11 -18.18
N GLU A 196 -11.57 10.79 -19.34
CA GLU A 196 -10.49 11.66 -19.81
C GLU A 196 -10.26 12.83 -18.82
N GLU A 197 -11.33 13.49 -18.40
CA GLU A 197 -11.27 14.62 -17.45
C GLU A 197 -10.88 14.16 -16.03
N ALA A 198 -11.37 13.00 -15.58
CA ALA A 198 -10.97 12.40 -14.31
C ALA A 198 -9.44 12.18 -14.25
N ALA A 199 -8.85 11.68 -15.34
CA ALA A 199 -7.40 11.50 -15.43
C ALA A 199 -6.65 12.84 -15.36
N LYS A 200 -7.16 13.91 -15.97
CA LYS A 200 -6.58 15.26 -15.88
C LYS A 200 -6.68 15.82 -14.46
N ILE A 201 -7.82 15.62 -13.78
CA ILE A 201 -7.99 16.05 -12.38
C ILE A 201 -6.95 15.37 -11.50
N ILE A 202 -6.78 14.04 -11.58
CA ILE A 202 -5.79 13.31 -10.82
C ILE A 202 -4.37 13.80 -11.14
N LYS A 203 -4.03 13.94 -12.43
CA LYS A 203 -2.74 14.47 -12.88
C LYS A 203 -2.44 15.84 -12.25
N ASN A 204 -3.41 16.74 -12.29
CA ASN A 204 -3.26 18.08 -11.73
C ASN A 204 -3.07 18.01 -10.20
N ARG A 205 -3.84 17.16 -9.51
CA ARG A 205 -3.68 16.96 -8.07
C ARG A 205 -2.30 16.42 -7.72
N VAL A 206 -1.78 15.46 -8.49
CA VAL A 206 -0.42 14.93 -8.31
C VAL A 206 0.64 16.01 -8.55
N SER A 207 0.45 16.88 -9.55
CA SER A 207 1.41 17.94 -9.87
C SER A 207 1.53 19.03 -8.80
N THR A 208 0.52 19.17 -7.93
CA THR A 208 0.52 20.14 -6.81
C THR A 208 1.12 19.57 -5.51
N LEU A 209 1.48 18.29 -5.49
CA LEU A 209 2.13 17.69 -4.32
C LEU A 209 3.55 18.23 -4.10
N GLU A 210 3.98 18.20 -2.87
CA GLU A 210 5.34 18.61 -2.49
C GLU A 210 6.41 17.83 -3.27
N LYS A 211 7.47 18.54 -3.69
CA LYS A 211 8.62 17.88 -4.31
C LYS A 211 9.23 16.85 -3.37
N GLY A 212 9.50 15.66 -3.88
CA GLY A 212 10.15 14.60 -3.10
C GLY A 212 9.21 13.60 -2.45
N VAL A 213 7.90 13.87 -2.40
CA VAL A 213 6.90 12.89 -1.92
C VAL A 213 6.70 11.79 -2.96
N GLY A 214 6.72 10.54 -2.51
CA GLY A 214 6.37 9.39 -3.35
C GLY A 214 4.87 9.37 -3.63
N VAL A 215 4.47 8.97 -4.84
CA VAL A 215 3.05 8.82 -5.20
C VAL A 215 2.79 7.40 -5.66
N VAL A 216 1.74 6.80 -5.12
CA VAL A 216 1.18 5.50 -5.57
C VAL A 216 -0.28 5.73 -5.90
N ILE A 217 -0.72 5.28 -7.06
CA ILE A 217 -2.12 5.34 -7.48
C ILE A 217 -2.60 3.93 -7.79
N THR A 218 -3.73 3.57 -7.22
CA THR A 218 -4.46 2.33 -7.47
C THR A 218 -5.83 2.65 -8.02
N GLY A 219 -6.41 1.78 -8.81
CA GLY A 219 -7.78 1.99 -9.28
C GLY A 219 -8.23 1.03 -10.36
N ASP A 220 -9.55 0.98 -10.51
CA ASP A 220 -10.23 0.57 -11.72
C ASP A 220 -10.49 1.82 -12.57
N PHE A 221 -9.74 1.95 -13.65
CA PHE A 221 -9.82 3.13 -14.51
C PHE A 221 -10.86 2.98 -15.63
N ASN A 222 -11.50 1.82 -15.74
CA ASN A 222 -12.47 1.53 -16.82
C ASN A 222 -11.94 1.92 -18.20
N SER A 223 -10.64 1.88 -18.40
CA SER A 223 -9.91 2.35 -19.57
C SER A 223 -8.75 1.42 -19.87
N ALA A 224 -8.55 1.11 -21.12
CA ALA A 224 -7.45 0.27 -21.56
C ALA A 224 -6.11 1.03 -21.55
N GLU A 225 -5.02 0.28 -21.46
CA GLU A 225 -3.68 0.78 -21.76
C GLU A 225 -3.63 1.45 -23.13
N GLY A 226 -2.96 2.60 -23.23
CA GLY A 226 -2.85 3.39 -24.46
C GLY A 226 -4.07 4.29 -24.73
N SER A 227 -5.16 4.20 -23.95
CA SER A 227 -6.28 5.14 -24.04
C SER A 227 -5.87 6.55 -23.60
N LYS A 228 -6.69 7.56 -23.90
CA LYS A 228 -6.42 8.94 -23.46
C LYS A 228 -6.27 9.07 -21.94
N PRO A 229 -7.15 8.49 -21.09
CA PRO A 229 -6.94 8.50 -19.63
C PRO A 229 -5.57 7.94 -19.23
N TYR A 230 -5.15 6.82 -19.83
CA TYR A 230 -3.83 6.24 -19.59
C TYR A 230 -2.70 7.21 -19.99
N GLN A 231 -2.77 7.81 -21.19
CA GLN A 231 -1.76 8.77 -21.69
C GLN A 231 -1.67 10.04 -20.83
N PHE A 232 -2.78 10.48 -20.21
CA PHE A 232 -2.74 11.61 -19.28
C PHE A 232 -2.04 11.30 -17.97
N LEU A 233 -2.15 10.06 -17.47
CA LEU A 233 -1.57 9.63 -16.20
C LEU A 233 -0.14 9.12 -16.36
N VAL A 234 0.08 8.24 -17.34
CA VAL A 234 1.38 7.61 -17.59
C VAL A 234 2.17 8.43 -18.61
N GLY A 235 3.36 8.88 -18.29
CA GLY A 235 4.23 9.54 -19.26
C GLY A 235 5.10 10.67 -18.76
N VAL A 236 4.70 11.43 -17.73
CA VAL A 236 5.55 12.54 -17.24
C VAL A 236 6.06 12.29 -15.83
N ASN A 237 5.20 11.83 -14.93
CA ASN A 237 5.55 11.67 -13.53
C ASN A 237 5.03 10.37 -12.90
N LEU A 238 4.37 9.51 -13.68
CA LEU A 238 3.84 8.24 -13.22
C LEU A 238 4.23 7.10 -14.14
N ILE A 239 4.62 6.01 -13.55
CA ILE A 239 5.07 4.77 -14.19
C ILE A 239 3.96 3.73 -14.01
N ASP A 240 3.56 3.07 -15.09
CA ASP A 240 2.75 1.85 -15.01
C ASP A 240 3.65 0.70 -14.53
N THR A 241 3.43 0.24 -13.31
CA THR A 241 4.27 -0.77 -12.68
C THR A 241 4.24 -2.10 -13.42
N PHE A 242 3.06 -2.48 -13.94
CA PHE A 242 2.93 -3.73 -14.70
C PHE A 242 3.67 -3.63 -16.03
N ARG A 243 3.51 -2.56 -16.79
CA ARG A 243 4.18 -2.40 -18.09
C ARG A 243 5.69 -2.25 -17.96
N LEU A 244 6.17 -1.65 -16.87
CA LEU A 244 7.60 -1.62 -16.59
C LEU A 244 8.16 -3.02 -16.28
N ALA A 245 7.43 -3.83 -15.52
CA ALA A 245 7.84 -5.21 -15.19
C ALA A 245 7.65 -6.18 -16.38
N HIS A 246 6.73 -5.88 -17.31
CA HIS A 246 6.39 -6.68 -18.48
C HIS A 246 6.41 -5.80 -19.74
N PRO A 247 7.59 -5.48 -20.29
CA PRO A 247 7.72 -4.54 -21.41
C PRO A 247 7.01 -4.99 -22.69
N THR A 248 6.92 -6.29 -22.91
CA THR A 248 6.22 -6.87 -24.05
C THR A 248 4.75 -7.09 -23.72
N ARG A 249 3.86 -6.47 -24.50
CA ARG A 249 2.41 -6.66 -24.38
C ARG A 249 2.01 -8.03 -24.92
N THR A 250 1.11 -8.68 -24.21
CA THR A 250 0.47 -9.95 -24.64
C THR A 250 -1.04 -9.78 -24.69
N GLU A 251 -1.73 -10.78 -25.24
CA GLU A 251 -3.20 -10.80 -25.28
C GLU A 251 -3.80 -11.21 -23.91
N GLU A 252 -3.03 -11.92 -23.08
CA GLU A 252 -3.47 -12.48 -21.79
C GLU A 252 -3.29 -11.51 -20.63
N GLU A 253 -3.64 -10.25 -20.84
CA GLU A 253 -3.49 -9.19 -19.83
C GLU A 253 -4.82 -8.67 -19.28
N SER A 254 -5.92 -9.42 -19.46
CA SER A 254 -7.21 -9.00 -18.89
C SER A 254 -7.13 -8.88 -17.36
N THR A 255 -7.57 -7.77 -16.80
CA THR A 255 -7.83 -7.63 -15.37
C THR A 255 -9.28 -7.98 -15.00
N LEU A 256 -10.13 -8.33 -15.96
CA LEU A 256 -11.48 -8.86 -15.73
C LEU A 256 -11.46 -10.39 -15.71
N THR A 257 -11.95 -10.99 -14.63
CA THR A 257 -12.21 -12.44 -14.56
C THR A 257 -13.49 -12.80 -15.32
N ALA A 258 -14.45 -11.87 -15.36
CA ALA A 258 -15.83 -12.07 -15.82
C ALA A 258 -16.46 -13.34 -15.18
N TRP A 259 -16.06 -13.67 -13.94
CA TRP A 259 -16.45 -14.89 -13.19
C TRP A 259 -16.06 -16.23 -13.85
N LYS A 260 -15.28 -16.20 -14.93
CA LYS A 260 -14.93 -17.35 -15.77
C LYS A 260 -13.43 -17.52 -15.99
N GLY A 261 -12.61 -16.73 -15.30
CA GLY A 261 -11.15 -16.78 -15.48
C GLY A 261 -10.68 -16.24 -16.82
N ARG A 262 -11.32 -15.19 -17.32
CA ARG A 262 -10.96 -14.56 -18.59
C ARG A 262 -9.50 -14.08 -18.56
N LEU A 263 -8.69 -14.52 -19.50
CA LEU A 263 -7.30 -14.11 -19.65
C LEU A 263 -7.13 -13.05 -20.73
N ILE A 264 -7.79 -13.22 -21.87
CA ILE A 264 -7.67 -12.34 -23.03
C ILE A 264 -8.48 -11.07 -22.82
N GLY A 265 -7.83 -9.91 -22.98
CA GLY A 265 -8.48 -8.61 -22.88
C GLY A 265 -7.55 -7.51 -22.37
N ASN A 266 -8.15 -6.36 -22.08
CA ASN A 266 -7.42 -5.19 -21.63
C ASN A 266 -7.20 -5.18 -20.11
N ARG A 267 -6.07 -4.61 -19.69
CA ARG A 267 -5.88 -4.15 -18.32
C ARG A 267 -6.66 -2.85 -18.15
N ILE A 268 -7.59 -2.83 -17.22
CA ILE A 268 -8.34 -1.63 -16.82
C ILE A 268 -8.09 -1.26 -15.36
N ASP A 269 -7.50 -2.17 -14.60
CA ASP A 269 -7.03 -1.95 -13.24
C ASP A 269 -5.51 -1.74 -13.26
N TRP A 270 -5.04 -0.66 -12.62
CA TRP A 270 -3.61 -0.31 -12.65
C TRP A 270 -3.09 0.02 -11.26
N VAL A 271 -1.81 -0.25 -11.06
CA VAL A 271 -0.97 0.32 -10.01
C VAL A 271 0.05 1.21 -10.70
N LEU A 272 -0.03 2.51 -10.43
CA LEU A 272 0.92 3.51 -10.95
C LEU A 272 1.78 4.02 -9.79
N CYS A 273 3.05 4.33 -10.06
CA CYS A 273 3.91 4.96 -9.06
C CYS A 273 4.73 6.11 -9.67
N SER A 274 5.14 7.05 -8.82
CA SER A 274 6.09 8.09 -9.23
C SER A 274 7.51 7.54 -9.36
N PRO A 275 8.42 8.24 -10.09
CA PRO A 275 9.85 7.85 -10.19
C PRO A 275 10.61 7.86 -8.85
N LYS A 276 9.97 8.18 -7.75
CA LYS A 276 10.51 8.01 -6.38
C LYS A 276 10.58 6.56 -5.93
N PHE A 277 10.00 5.67 -6.72
CA PHE A 277 10.02 4.24 -6.46
C PHE A 277 10.69 3.48 -7.61
N ARG A 278 11.48 2.49 -7.25
CA ARG A 278 11.90 1.42 -8.15
C ARG A 278 10.84 0.31 -8.10
N VAL A 279 10.35 -0.10 -9.25
CA VAL A 279 9.45 -1.24 -9.38
C VAL A 279 10.29 -2.51 -9.38
N LEU A 280 10.06 -3.38 -8.41
CA LEU A 280 10.75 -4.67 -8.29
C LEU A 280 9.98 -5.79 -8.99
N SER A 281 8.65 -5.75 -8.90
CA SER A 281 7.77 -6.69 -9.60
C SER A 281 6.36 -6.09 -9.71
N ALA A 282 5.59 -6.58 -10.68
CA ALA A 282 4.15 -6.35 -10.77
C ALA A 282 3.48 -7.57 -11.40
N LYS A 283 2.23 -7.84 -11.00
CA LYS A 283 1.48 -9.03 -11.46
C LYS A 283 -0.01 -8.71 -11.53
N ILE A 284 -0.70 -9.43 -12.40
CA ILE A 284 -2.15 -9.65 -12.33
C ILE A 284 -2.31 -10.95 -11.54
N ASP A 285 -2.93 -10.86 -10.37
CA ASP A 285 -3.13 -12.02 -9.49
C ASP A 285 -4.27 -12.87 -10.00
N ARG A 286 -3.97 -14.10 -10.39
CA ARG A 286 -4.93 -15.06 -10.96
C ARG A 286 -5.53 -16.01 -9.92
N THR A 287 -5.46 -15.66 -8.63
CA THR A 287 -5.99 -16.50 -7.54
C THR A 287 -7.46 -16.84 -7.75
N HIS A 288 -7.77 -18.10 -7.60
CA HIS A 288 -9.10 -18.66 -7.60
C HIS A 288 -9.15 -19.92 -6.71
N ASP A 289 -10.34 -20.34 -6.33
CA ASP A 289 -10.56 -21.59 -5.62
C ASP A 289 -11.52 -22.46 -6.43
N GLN A 290 -11.01 -23.57 -6.97
CA GLN A 290 -11.79 -24.54 -7.79
C GLN A 290 -12.62 -23.86 -8.91
N GLY A 291 -12.05 -22.84 -9.57
CA GLY A 291 -12.72 -22.06 -10.62
C GLY A 291 -13.66 -20.96 -10.12
N ARG A 292 -13.78 -20.76 -8.81
CA ARG A 292 -14.48 -19.63 -8.21
C ARG A 292 -13.52 -18.46 -8.01
N TYR A 293 -13.92 -17.29 -8.37
CA TYR A 293 -13.11 -16.07 -8.31
C TYR A 293 -13.56 -15.17 -7.16
N PRO A 294 -12.60 -14.45 -6.49
CA PRO A 294 -12.95 -13.52 -5.41
C PRO A 294 -13.76 -12.31 -5.91
N SER A 295 -13.61 -11.94 -7.19
CA SER A 295 -14.29 -10.84 -7.86
C SER A 295 -14.40 -11.10 -9.36
N ASP A 296 -15.21 -10.31 -10.07
CA ASP A 296 -15.20 -10.24 -11.54
C ASP A 296 -13.98 -9.49 -12.08
N HIS A 297 -13.14 -8.93 -11.19
CA HIS A 297 -11.81 -8.42 -11.48
C HIS A 297 -10.72 -9.27 -10.82
N TYR A 298 -9.54 -9.30 -11.44
CA TYR A 298 -8.31 -9.78 -10.83
C TYR A 298 -7.63 -8.66 -10.05
N PRO A 299 -7.06 -8.91 -8.87
CA PRO A 299 -6.17 -7.96 -8.23
C PRO A 299 -4.95 -7.66 -9.10
N VAL A 300 -4.50 -6.41 -9.08
CA VAL A 300 -3.21 -6.01 -9.65
C VAL A 300 -2.28 -5.67 -8.51
N THR A 301 -1.09 -6.27 -8.51
CA THR A 301 -0.11 -6.11 -7.44
C THR A 301 1.19 -5.53 -7.96
N ALA A 302 1.90 -4.80 -7.10
CA ALA A 302 3.25 -4.32 -7.36
C ALA A 302 4.09 -4.36 -6.08
N THR A 303 5.38 -4.63 -6.23
CA THR A 303 6.36 -4.49 -5.15
C THR A 303 7.29 -3.33 -5.52
N LEU A 304 7.37 -2.35 -4.64
CA LEU A 304 8.09 -1.10 -4.84
C LEU A 304 9.19 -0.96 -3.79
N ASN A 305 10.27 -0.25 -4.14
CA ASN A 305 11.28 0.18 -3.18
C ASN A 305 11.55 1.67 -3.39
N TYR A 306 11.83 2.41 -2.31
CA TYR A 306 12.22 3.83 -2.43
C TYR A 306 13.55 3.97 -3.18
N GLN A 307 13.62 4.98 -4.04
CA GLN A 307 14.88 5.42 -4.65
C GLN A 307 15.56 6.49 -3.80
#